data_4856d67d552339009b435e89bac69aa0
#
_entry.id   4856d67d552339009b435e89bac69aa0
#
_cell.length_a   1.000
_cell.length_b   1.000
_cell.length_c   1.000
_cell.angle_alpha   90.00
_cell.angle_beta   90.00
_cell.angle_gamma   90.00
#
_symmetry.space_group_name_H-M   'P 1'
#
loop_
_entity.id
_entity.type
_entity.pdbx_description
1 polymer ?
#
loop_
_entity_poly.entity_id
_entity_poly.type
_entity_poly.pdbx_seq_one_letter_code
_entity_poly.pdbx_strand_id
1 'polypeptide(L)'
;MSGVSGRRDPDAPSGPDAPAGLDAPAGLVAPGTAEPFLRSIAVTPLGRDESSARFWAQPQYVPWPKAYGGDTVAQALAAATATVDAGRSIHSFHSYFLRPVDIGRPVTYTVQITRDGRGFSTRTVVGAQSGKEVFSGIVSFAVPAGIDVFAEPVGRAVRPAAELPSAEEFLAREGRLSGAAAEYWAWGRSFDIRHDPGPVYFDAESGREPRQALWIRAFSPVPTDPVTQQLALAYVCDYTILEPLLRAHGLGWQSEGVTTASLDHSMWFHRPVDPNQWVLYVQDAVSAQGGRGLARGRFYTEGGVLVASVAQEGVIRAPGFTSAAP
;
A
#
# COMPACT_ATOMS: atom_id res chain seq x y z
N MET A 1 13.52 -41.05 20.27
CA MET A 1 14.45 -41.20 19.12
C MET A 1 13.64 -41.69 17.94
N SER A 2 13.40 -40.85 16.96
CA SER A 2 13.12 -41.21 15.56
C SER A 2 13.03 -39.91 14.78
N GLY A 3 14.07 -39.66 14.00
CA GLY A 3 14.24 -38.50 13.14
C GLY A 3 13.31 -38.62 11.92
N VAL A 4 12.60 -37.56 11.60
CA VAL A 4 11.91 -37.38 10.32
C VAL A 4 12.87 -36.64 9.39
N SER A 5 13.48 -37.40 8.47
CA SER A 5 14.26 -36.86 7.37
C SER A 5 13.32 -36.23 6.35
N GLY A 6 13.40 -34.92 6.18
CA GLY A 6 12.73 -34.19 5.10
C GLY A 6 13.30 -34.61 3.74
N ARG A 7 12.53 -35.34 2.95
CA ARG A 7 12.81 -35.58 1.52
C ARG A 7 12.64 -34.27 0.75
N ARG A 8 13.67 -33.82 0.07
CA ARG A 8 13.57 -32.79 -0.98
C ARG A 8 12.81 -33.38 -2.17
N ASP A 9 11.83 -32.66 -2.65
CA ASP A 9 11.10 -32.96 -3.88
C ASP A 9 12.04 -32.74 -5.08
N PRO A 10 12.36 -33.76 -5.90
CA PRO A 10 13.29 -33.64 -7.01
C PRO A 10 12.70 -32.93 -8.25
N ASP A 11 11.39 -32.62 -8.27
CA ASP A 11 10.69 -32.06 -9.44
C ASP A 11 10.33 -30.56 -9.30
N ALA A 12 10.92 -29.83 -8.35
CA ALA A 12 10.72 -28.38 -8.29
C ALA A 12 11.48 -27.72 -9.45
N PRO A 13 10.81 -27.03 -10.39
CA PRO A 13 11.50 -26.34 -11.48
C PRO A 13 12.43 -25.29 -10.90
N SER A 14 13.71 -25.40 -11.22
CA SER A 14 14.72 -24.37 -10.96
C SER A 14 14.41 -23.15 -11.83
N GLY A 15 13.61 -22.21 -11.28
CA GLY A 15 13.48 -20.90 -11.88
C GLY A 15 14.81 -20.16 -11.81
N PRO A 16 15.09 -19.18 -12.70
CA PRO A 16 16.31 -18.41 -12.66
C PRO A 16 16.43 -17.75 -11.29
N ASP A 17 17.47 -18.12 -10.55
CA ASP A 17 17.79 -17.55 -9.24
C ASP A 17 17.92 -16.03 -9.35
N ALA A 18 17.45 -15.31 -8.35
CA ALA A 18 17.76 -13.90 -8.19
C ALA A 18 19.29 -13.72 -8.26
N PRO A 19 19.79 -12.64 -8.88
CA PRO A 19 21.23 -12.44 -9.00
C PRO A 19 21.87 -12.52 -7.61
N ALA A 20 22.88 -13.37 -7.48
CA ALA A 20 23.64 -13.54 -6.25
C ALA A 20 24.29 -12.21 -5.87
N GLY A 21 24.00 -11.69 -4.65
CA GLY A 21 24.65 -10.50 -4.13
C GLY A 21 23.72 -9.43 -3.53
N LEU A 22 22.44 -9.73 -3.31
CA LEU A 22 21.57 -8.82 -2.57
C LEU A 22 21.57 -9.20 -1.09
N ASP A 23 22.43 -8.54 -0.32
CA ASP A 23 22.31 -8.53 1.14
C ASP A 23 20.93 -7.97 1.52
N ALA A 24 20.28 -8.62 2.48
CA ALA A 24 19.07 -8.08 3.08
C ALA A 24 19.36 -6.63 3.54
N PRO A 25 18.46 -5.66 3.25
CA PRO A 25 18.71 -4.28 3.63
C PRO A 25 19.00 -4.21 5.12
N ALA A 26 20.17 -3.75 5.47
CA ALA A 26 20.56 -3.51 6.85
C ALA A 26 19.70 -2.38 7.41
N GLY A 27 18.71 -2.70 8.26
CA GLY A 27 18.02 -1.76 9.12
C GLY A 27 17.20 -0.67 8.41
N LEU A 28 16.59 0.17 9.22
CA LEU A 28 15.93 1.40 8.78
C LEU A 28 16.93 2.29 8.04
N VAL A 29 16.59 2.69 6.82
CA VAL A 29 17.25 3.79 6.12
C VAL A 29 17.11 5.05 6.96
N ALA A 30 18.01 6.03 6.77
CA ALA A 30 18.04 7.27 7.55
C ALA A 30 16.63 7.79 7.88
N PRO A 31 16.37 8.20 9.13
CA PRO A 31 15.05 8.66 9.56
C PRO A 31 14.53 9.80 8.69
N GLY A 32 13.23 9.79 8.38
CA GLY A 32 12.57 10.91 7.69
C GLY A 32 12.98 11.08 6.21
N THR A 33 13.13 9.99 5.47
CA THR A 33 13.44 10.02 4.03
C THR A 33 12.41 9.24 3.19
N ALA A 34 12.20 9.65 1.93
CA ALA A 34 11.39 8.94 0.94
C ALA A 34 12.15 7.81 0.22
N GLU A 35 13.41 7.57 0.55
CA GLU A 35 14.27 6.59 -0.09
C GLU A 35 13.69 5.15 -0.10
N PRO A 36 13.04 4.64 0.97
CA PRO A 36 12.42 3.31 0.92
C PRO A 36 11.34 3.21 -0.16
N PHE A 37 10.51 4.22 -0.33
CA PHE A 37 9.52 4.29 -1.40
C PHE A 37 10.20 4.30 -2.78
N LEU A 38 11.19 5.15 -2.99
CA LEU A 38 11.87 5.27 -4.29
C LEU A 38 12.57 3.95 -4.69
N ARG A 39 13.17 3.26 -3.72
CA ARG A 39 13.74 1.92 -3.97
C ARG A 39 12.69 0.86 -4.26
N SER A 40 11.56 0.94 -3.58
CA SER A 40 10.43 0.02 -3.77
C SER A 40 9.93 0.03 -5.21
N ILE A 41 9.73 1.21 -5.80
CA ILE A 41 9.22 1.35 -7.16
C ILE A 41 10.27 1.15 -8.26
N ALA A 42 11.54 1.00 -7.90
CA ALA A 42 12.64 0.74 -8.83
C ALA A 42 12.70 -0.74 -9.23
N VAL A 43 11.72 -1.20 -10.02
CA VAL A 43 11.65 -2.58 -10.50
C VAL A 43 12.73 -2.89 -11.53
N THR A 44 13.37 -4.05 -11.42
CA THR A 44 14.45 -4.48 -12.32
C THR A 44 13.92 -5.43 -13.40
N PRO A 45 14.12 -5.15 -14.70
CA PRO A 45 13.69 -6.04 -15.78
C PRO A 45 14.43 -7.38 -15.74
N LEU A 46 13.72 -8.48 -15.93
CA LEU A 46 14.26 -9.84 -16.08
C LEU A 46 14.17 -10.36 -17.52
N GLY A 47 13.28 -9.79 -18.33
CA GLY A 47 13.06 -10.17 -19.73
C GLY A 47 11.70 -9.72 -20.23
N ARG A 48 11.57 -9.69 -21.55
CA ARG A 48 10.34 -9.30 -22.26
C ARG A 48 10.22 -10.10 -23.55
N ASP A 49 8.99 -10.48 -23.90
CA ASP A 49 8.58 -10.98 -25.22
C ASP A 49 7.44 -10.11 -25.78
N GLU A 50 6.80 -10.56 -26.89
CA GLU A 50 5.72 -9.81 -27.53
C GLU A 50 4.45 -9.71 -26.66
N SER A 51 4.21 -10.67 -25.78
CA SER A 51 2.98 -10.81 -24.99
C SER A 51 3.16 -10.51 -23.51
N SER A 52 4.40 -10.53 -23.02
CA SER A 52 4.68 -10.41 -21.58
C SER A 52 6.02 -9.75 -21.26
N ALA A 53 6.14 -9.26 -20.04
CA ALA A 53 7.39 -8.78 -19.47
C ALA A 53 7.52 -9.24 -18.02
N ARG A 54 8.75 -9.48 -17.59
CA ARG A 54 9.05 -9.91 -16.22
C ARG A 54 9.99 -8.94 -15.54
N PHE A 55 9.69 -8.69 -14.28
CA PHE A 55 10.46 -7.78 -13.41
C PHE A 55 10.65 -8.45 -12.05
N TRP A 56 11.64 -8.01 -11.31
CA TRP A 56 11.73 -8.31 -9.90
C TRP A 56 11.86 -7.01 -9.08
N ALA A 57 11.42 -7.07 -7.83
CA ALA A 57 11.61 -6.00 -6.88
C ALA A 57 11.82 -6.58 -5.47
N GLN A 58 12.60 -5.88 -4.65
CA GLN A 58 12.81 -6.22 -3.25
C GLN A 58 11.76 -5.52 -2.39
N PRO A 59 10.97 -6.26 -1.56
CA PRO A 59 10.11 -5.63 -0.58
C PRO A 59 10.92 -4.76 0.39
N GLN A 60 10.34 -3.63 0.79
CA GLN A 60 10.96 -2.76 1.77
C GLN A 60 10.97 -3.41 3.17
N TYR A 61 11.87 -2.93 4.01
CA TYR A 61 11.89 -3.31 5.41
C TYR A 61 10.64 -2.79 6.14
N VAL A 62 10.02 -3.67 6.93
CA VAL A 62 9.02 -3.35 7.95
C VAL A 62 9.35 -4.15 9.22
N PRO A 63 8.98 -3.69 10.44
CA PRO A 63 9.35 -4.36 11.68
C PRO A 63 8.51 -5.60 12.01
N TRP A 64 7.90 -6.22 11.03
CA TRP A 64 7.15 -7.47 11.11
C TRP A 64 7.42 -8.35 9.89
N PRO A 65 7.13 -9.66 9.96
CA PRO A 65 7.59 -10.63 8.95
C PRO A 65 6.88 -10.55 7.59
N LYS A 66 5.79 -9.79 7.49
CA LYS A 66 5.01 -9.63 6.25
C LYS A 66 5.32 -8.29 5.61
N ALA A 67 5.54 -8.27 4.30
CA ALA A 67 5.69 -7.02 3.57
C ALA A 67 4.45 -6.12 3.72
N TYR A 68 4.68 -4.83 3.55
CA TYR A 68 3.64 -3.83 3.46
C TYR A 68 2.87 -3.97 2.13
N GLY A 69 1.54 -3.99 2.17
CA GLY A 69 0.72 -4.24 0.97
C GLY A 69 0.84 -3.13 -0.07
N GLY A 70 0.91 -1.87 0.35
CA GLY A 70 1.12 -0.74 -0.54
C GLY A 70 2.46 -0.79 -1.31
N ASP A 71 3.49 -1.39 -0.70
CA ASP A 71 4.75 -1.69 -1.38
C ASP A 71 4.53 -2.67 -2.55
N THR A 72 3.84 -3.79 -2.28
CA THR A 72 3.51 -4.80 -3.31
C THR A 72 2.67 -4.22 -4.44
N VAL A 73 1.69 -3.36 -4.11
CA VAL A 73 0.85 -2.65 -5.09
C VAL A 73 1.69 -1.71 -5.95
N ALA A 74 2.51 -0.86 -5.32
CA ALA A 74 3.33 0.11 -6.04
C ALA A 74 4.34 -0.57 -6.98
N GLN A 75 4.97 -1.68 -6.55
CA GLN A 75 5.85 -2.50 -7.38
C GLN A 75 5.12 -3.11 -8.58
N ALA A 76 3.93 -3.67 -8.37
CA ALA A 76 3.12 -4.24 -9.43
C ALA A 76 2.72 -3.18 -10.48
N LEU A 77 2.34 -1.98 -10.02
CA LEU A 77 2.01 -0.86 -10.89
C LEU A 77 3.23 -0.31 -11.63
N ALA A 78 4.39 -0.23 -10.98
CA ALA A 78 5.65 0.16 -11.61
C ALA A 78 6.04 -0.83 -12.72
N ALA A 79 5.95 -2.14 -12.46
CA ALA A 79 6.18 -3.19 -13.46
C ALA A 79 5.21 -3.07 -14.65
N ALA A 80 3.91 -2.85 -14.39
CA ALA A 80 2.91 -2.68 -15.44
C ALA A 80 3.19 -1.43 -16.28
N THR A 81 3.53 -0.31 -15.64
CA THR A 81 3.83 0.98 -16.31
C THR A 81 5.04 0.88 -17.22
N ALA A 82 6.05 0.10 -16.85
CA ALA A 82 7.22 -0.15 -17.69
C ALA A 82 6.91 -0.88 -19.03
N THR A 83 5.68 -1.34 -19.22
CA THR A 83 5.25 -2.06 -20.44
C THR A 83 4.34 -1.27 -21.37
N VAL A 84 3.96 -0.05 -21.01
CA VAL A 84 3.11 0.81 -21.83
C VAL A 84 3.90 1.95 -22.45
N ASP A 85 3.38 2.50 -23.55
CA ASP A 85 3.98 3.63 -24.24
C ASP A 85 3.93 4.91 -23.40
N ALA A 86 4.89 5.80 -23.59
CA ALA A 86 4.90 7.11 -22.99
C ALA A 86 3.62 7.90 -23.30
N GLY A 87 3.16 8.70 -22.32
CA GLY A 87 1.93 9.47 -22.43
C GLY A 87 0.65 8.73 -22.02
N ARG A 88 0.75 7.47 -21.58
CA ARG A 88 -0.34 6.74 -20.93
C ARG A 88 -0.17 6.80 -19.42
N SER A 89 -1.24 7.08 -18.71
CA SER A 89 -1.28 7.12 -17.25
C SER A 89 -2.20 6.04 -16.70
N ILE A 90 -1.90 5.51 -15.53
CA ILE A 90 -2.80 4.61 -14.83
C ILE A 90 -4.09 5.38 -14.53
N HIS A 91 -5.26 4.85 -14.92
CA HIS A 91 -6.52 5.42 -14.48
C HIS A 91 -7.27 4.54 -13.49
N SER A 92 -7.02 3.21 -13.48
CA SER A 92 -7.54 2.33 -12.45
C SER A 92 -6.74 1.04 -12.32
N PHE A 93 -6.79 0.43 -11.14
CA PHE A 93 -6.38 -0.95 -10.95
C PHE A 93 -7.25 -1.66 -9.91
N HIS A 94 -7.30 -3.00 -10.02
CA HIS A 94 -8.01 -3.90 -9.12
C HIS A 94 -7.13 -5.11 -8.85
N SER A 95 -6.98 -5.49 -7.58
CA SER A 95 -6.03 -6.53 -7.20
C SER A 95 -6.48 -7.34 -5.99
N TYR A 96 -5.88 -8.53 -5.84
CA TYR A 96 -6.00 -9.41 -4.69
C TYR A 96 -4.65 -9.74 -4.10
N PHE A 97 -4.56 -9.72 -2.78
CA PHE A 97 -3.45 -10.25 -2.01
C PHE A 97 -3.71 -11.73 -1.73
N LEU A 98 -3.01 -12.61 -2.44
CA LEU A 98 -3.26 -14.05 -2.40
C LEU A 98 -2.54 -14.73 -1.23
N ARG A 99 -1.36 -14.22 -0.87
CA ARG A 99 -0.52 -14.75 0.22
C ARG A 99 0.34 -13.64 0.82
N PRO A 100 0.76 -13.77 2.09
CA PRO A 100 1.75 -12.87 2.67
C PRO A 100 3.06 -12.90 1.88
N VAL A 101 3.65 -11.72 1.66
CA VAL A 101 4.98 -11.56 1.05
C VAL A 101 6.03 -11.52 2.16
N ASP A 102 7.10 -12.31 2.02
CA ASP A 102 8.26 -12.31 2.91
C ASP A 102 9.19 -11.15 2.53
N ILE A 103 9.52 -10.28 3.49
CA ILE A 103 10.42 -9.13 3.27
C ILE A 103 11.86 -9.52 2.95
N GLY A 104 12.30 -10.72 3.31
CA GLY A 104 13.66 -11.22 3.08
C GLY A 104 13.91 -11.74 1.67
N ARG A 105 12.92 -11.71 0.78
CA ARG A 105 13.01 -12.30 -0.56
C ARG A 105 12.40 -11.38 -1.62
N PRO A 106 12.97 -11.33 -2.84
CA PRO A 106 12.38 -10.55 -3.92
C PRO A 106 11.06 -11.17 -4.40
N VAL A 107 10.20 -10.32 -4.95
CA VAL A 107 8.99 -10.71 -5.68
C VAL A 107 9.26 -10.59 -7.17
N THR A 108 8.89 -11.61 -7.94
CA THR A 108 8.90 -11.55 -9.40
C THR A 108 7.52 -11.17 -9.90
N TYR A 109 7.43 -10.09 -10.67
CA TYR A 109 6.20 -9.63 -11.31
C TYR A 109 6.20 -10.04 -12.78
N THR A 110 5.20 -10.80 -13.20
CA THR A 110 4.92 -11.09 -14.60
C THR A 110 3.78 -10.23 -15.07
N VAL A 111 4.03 -9.41 -16.06
CA VAL A 111 3.06 -8.50 -16.67
C VAL A 111 2.66 -9.06 -18.04
N GLN A 112 1.37 -9.39 -18.20
CA GLN A 112 0.80 -9.80 -19.49
C GLN A 112 0.28 -8.56 -20.22
N ILE A 113 0.62 -8.41 -21.50
CA ILE A 113 0.08 -7.38 -22.40
C ILE A 113 -1.30 -7.84 -22.85
N THR A 114 -2.34 -7.49 -22.09
CA THR A 114 -3.69 -7.98 -22.33
C THR A 114 -4.33 -7.27 -23.52
N ARG A 115 -4.09 -5.95 -23.63
CA ARG A 115 -4.66 -5.15 -24.71
C ARG A 115 -3.89 -3.84 -24.88
N ASP A 116 -3.66 -3.44 -26.12
CA ASP A 116 -3.28 -2.08 -26.49
C ASP A 116 -4.28 -1.55 -27.53
N GLY A 117 -5.02 -0.50 -27.13
CA GLY A 117 -5.98 0.17 -27.98
C GLY A 117 -5.62 1.65 -28.15
N ARG A 118 -6.36 2.36 -28.99
CA ARG A 118 -6.09 3.77 -29.30
C ARG A 118 -6.14 4.68 -28.07
N GLY A 119 -7.10 4.51 -27.17
CA GLY A 119 -7.29 5.34 -25.96
C GLY A 119 -6.92 4.66 -24.67
N PHE A 120 -6.94 3.32 -24.62
CA PHE A 120 -6.75 2.52 -23.41
C PHE A 120 -5.83 1.34 -23.63
N SER A 121 -5.03 1.02 -22.62
CA SER A 121 -4.21 -0.21 -22.53
C SER A 121 -4.57 -0.97 -21.26
N THR A 122 -4.47 -2.30 -21.29
CA THR A 122 -4.76 -3.16 -20.14
C THR A 122 -3.59 -4.12 -19.92
N ARG A 123 -3.20 -4.28 -18.67
CA ARG A 123 -2.17 -5.22 -18.23
C ARG A 123 -2.71 -6.09 -17.10
N THR A 124 -2.44 -7.39 -17.15
CA THR A 124 -2.60 -8.28 -16.00
C THR A 124 -1.24 -8.47 -15.36
N VAL A 125 -1.16 -8.33 -14.03
CA VAL A 125 0.07 -8.47 -13.26
C VAL A 125 -0.07 -9.58 -12.25
N VAL A 126 0.86 -10.51 -12.22
CA VAL A 126 0.97 -11.55 -11.20
C VAL A 126 2.30 -11.40 -10.49
N GLY A 127 2.26 -11.21 -9.18
CA GLY A 127 3.43 -11.24 -8.30
C GLY A 127 3.62 -12.64 -7.74
N ALA A 128 4.83 -13.19 -7.83
CA ALA A 128 5.17 -14.50 -7.29
C ALA A 128 6.44 -14.44 -6.44
N GLN A 129 6.48 -15.25 -5.38
CA GLN A 129 7.63 -15.41 -4.49
C GLN A 129 7.83 -16.88 -4.19
N SER A 130 9.05 -17.39 -4.39
CA SER A 130 9.38 -18.81 -4.19
C SER A 130 8.43 -19.76 -4.95
N GLY A 131 8.10 -19.43 -6.21
CA GLY A 131 7.22 -20.23 -7.07
C GLY A 131 5.73 -20.18 -6.72
N LYS A 132 5.30 -19.36 -5.75
CA LYS A 132 3.90 -19.20 -5.36
C LYS A 132 3.40 -17.79 -5.68
N GLU A 133 2.23 -17.70 -6.28
CA GLU A 133 1.57 -16.40 -6.50
C GLU A 133 1.20 -15.77 -5.15
N VAL A 134 1.60 -14.53 -4.95
CA VAL A 134 1.34 -13.73 -3.74
C VAL A 134 0.40 -12.57 -4.03
N PHE A 135 0.33 -12.12 -5.28
CA PHE A 135 -0.45 -10.99 -5.73
C PHE A 135 -0.97 -11.22 -7.16
N SER A 136 -2.18 -10.73 -7.44
CA SER A 136 -2.74 -10.72 -8.79
C SER A 136 -3.58 -9.46 -9.00
N GLY A 137 -3.43 -8.81 -10.16
CA GLY A 137 -4.18 -7.59 -10.45
C GLY A 137 -4.31 -7.28 -11.93
N ILE A 138 -5.25 -6.38 -12.22
CA ILE A 138 -5.48 -5.82 -13.56
C ILE A 138 -5.32 -4.31 -13.48
N VAL A 139 -4.51 -3.75 -14.37
CA VAL A 139 -4.21 -2.33 -14.46
C VAL A 139 -4.71 -1.81 -15.80
N SER A 140 -5.45 -0.72 -15.77
CA SER A 140 -5.91 -0.01 -16.96
C SER A 140 -5.24 1.35 -17.08
N PHE A 141 -4.75 1.64 -18.27
CA PHE A 141 -4.07 2.89 -18.62
C PHE A 141 -4.90 3.65 -19.64
N ALA A 142 -4.86 4.97 -19.56
CA ALA A 142 -5.53 5.85 -20.53
C ALA A 142 -4.57 6.91 -21.07
N VAL A 143 -4.82 7.34 -22.31
CA VAL A 143 -4.29 8.61 -22.80
C VAL A 143 -5.11 9.71 -22.14
N PRO A 144 -4.52 10.68 -21.43
CA PRO A 144 -5.25 11.79 -20.83
C PRO A 144 -6.11 12.53 -21.87
N ALA A 145 -7.40 12.68 -21.60
CA ALA A 145 -8.31 13.34 -22.51
C ALA A 145 -9.54 13.88 -21.76
N GLY A 146 -10.21 14.86 -22.36
CA GLY A 146 -11.50 15.36 -21.87
C GLY A 146 -11.38 16.60 -20.99
N ILE A 147 -12.53 16.98 -20.44
CA ILE A 147 -12.72 18.11 -19.52
C ILE A 147 -13.27 17.60 -18.21
N ASP A 148 -12.94 18.27 -17.13
CA ASP A 148 -13.46 17.98 -15.80
C ASP A 148 -14.88 18.50 -15.66
N VAL A 149 -15.81 17.61 -15.34
CA VAL A 149 -17.25 17.96 -15.24
C VAL A 149 -17.73 17.88 -13.81
N PHE A 150 -17.27 16.88 -13.03
CA PHE A 150 -17.73 16.63 -11.67
C PHE A 150 -16.65 15.96 -10.84
N ALA A 151 -16.56 16.34 -9.55
CA ALA A 151 -15.78 15.64 -8.55
C ALA A 151 -16.47 15.76 -7.18
N GLU A 152 -16.47 14.70 -6.39
CA GLU A 152 -17.01 14.70 -5.03
C GLU A 152 -16.18 15.65 -4.14
N PRO A 153 -16.79 16.58 -3.38
CA PRO A 153 -16.07 17.44 -2.45
C PRO A 153 -15.59 16.67 -1.22
N VAL A 154 -14.72 17.26 -0.40
CA VAL A 154 -14.19 16.66 0.84
C VAL A 154 -15.30 16.20 1.79
N GLY A 155 -16.44 16.92 1.83
CA GLY A 155 -17.66 16.51 2.53
C GLY A 155 -17.59 16.60 4.08
N ARG A 156 -16.47 17.02 4.65
CA ARG A 156 -16.28 17.22 6.12
C ARG A 156 -15.24 18.29 6.41
N ALA A 157 -15.32 18.88 7.60
CA ALA A 157 -14.23 19.70 8.10
C ALA A 157 -13.08 18.81 8.56
N VAL A 158 -11.85 19.18 8.23
CA VAL A 158 -10.59 18.51 8.63
C VAL A 158 -9.66 19.59 9.15
N ARG A 159 -9.00 19.34 10.27
CA ARG A 159 -8.01 20.28 10.81
C ARG A 159 -6.82 20.38 9.85
N PRO A 160 -6.22 21.57 9.68
CA PRO A 160 -5.01 21.74 8.89
C PRO A 160 -3.86 20.85 9.38
N ALA A 161 -3.01 20.38 8.48
CA ALA A 161 -1.86 19.53 8.82
C ALA A 161 -0.95 20.16 9.87
N ALA A 162 -0.78 21.49 9.84
CA ALA A 162 0.07 22.22 10.79
C ALA A 162 -0.44 22.18 12.24
N GLU A 163 -1.73 21.90 12.45
CA GLU A 163 -2.35 21.81 13.78
C GLU A 163 -2.35 20.37 14.35
N LEU A 164 -1.91 19.40 13.55
CA LEU A 164 -1.89 18.00 13.91
C LEU A 164 -0.46 17.56 14.27
N PRO A 165 -0.28 16.73 15.30
CA PRO A 165 1.04 16.19 15.61
C PRO A 165 1.50 15.25 14.52
N SER A 166 2.81 15.21 14.27
CA SER A 166 3.44 14.12 13.53
C SER A 166 3.32 12.80 14.33
N ALA A 167 3.59 11.66 13.68
CA ALA A 167 3.63 10.39 14.40
C ALA A 167 4.73 10.37 15.49
N GLU A 168 5.88 10.99 15.24
CA GLU A 168 6.97 11.14 16.21
C GLU A 168 6.51 11.95 17.42
N GLU A 169 5.94 13.15 17.21
CA GLU A 169 5.43 14.01 18.30
C GLU A 169 4.34 13.32 19.11
N PHE A 170 3.44 12.60 18.45
CA PHE A 170 2.40 11.82 19.13
C PHE A 170 3.01 10.73 20.01
N LEU A 171 3.89 9.88 19.47
CA LEU A 171 4.52 8.78 20.19
C LEU A 171 5.41 9.26 21.34
N ALA A 172 6.13 10.38 21.15
CA ALA A 172 6.93 10.99 22.19
C ALA A 172 6.06 11.50 23.36
N ARG A 173 4.92 12.13 23.07
CA ARG A 173 3.95 12.61 24.05
C ARG A 173 3.36 11.46 24.88
N GLU A 174 3.08 10.34 24.22
CA GLU A 174 2.57 9.13 24.90
C GLU A 174 3.66 8.37 25.66
N GLY A 175 4.93 8.79 25.62
CA GLY A 175 6.06 8.08 26.21
C GLY A 175 6.32 6.72 25.57
N ARG A 176 5.91 6.52 24.33
CA ARG A 176 5.96 5.25 23.59
C ARG A 176 6.80 5.32 22.31
N LEU A 177 7.69 6.32 22.19
CA LEU A 177 8.64 6.43 21.07
C LEU A 177 9.86 5.52 21.32
N SER A 178 9.64 4.20 21.32
CA SER A 178 10.70 3.22 21.46
C SER A 178 10.33 1.89 20.80
N GLY A 179 11.35 1.22 20.25
CA GLY A 179 11.19 -0.05 19.55
C GLY A 179 10.80 0.09 18.08
N ALA A 180 11.06 -0.98 17.33
CA ALA A 180 11.04 -0.99 15.87
C ALA A 180 9.69 -0.55 15.25
N ALA A 181 8.56 -0.88 15.89
CA ALA A 181 7.23 -0.47 15.39
C ALA A 181 7.03 1.05 15.55
N ALA A 182 7.38 1.62 16.69
CA ALA A 182 7.26 3.05 16.94
C ALA A 182 8.18 3.86 16.01
N GLU A 183 9.43 3.43 15.85
CA GLU A 183 10.39 4.03 14.92
C GLU A 183 9.89 3.97 13.48
N TYR A 184 9.31 2.86 13.07
CA TYR A 184 8.73 2.71 11.75
C TYR A 184 7.55 3.67 11.54
N TRP A 185 6.65 3.82 12.52
CA TRP A 185 5.54 4.77 12.43
C TRP A 185 6.01 6.22 12.44
N ALA A 186 7.02 6.54 13.22
CA ALA A 186 7.53 7.90 13.35
C ALA A 186 8.19 8.40 12.06
N TRP A 187 9.06 7.59 11.44
CA TRP A 187 9.89 8.04 10.33
C TRP A 187 10.28 6.96 9.30
N GLY A 188 9.88 5.68 9.49
CA GLY A 188 10.23 4.58 8.57
C GLY A 188 9.32 4.44 7.35
N ARG A 189 8.20 5.18 7.28
CA ARG A 189 7.14 5.01 6.26
C ARG A 189 7.36 5.75 4.95
N SER A 190 8.47 6.47 4.75
CA SER A 190 8.74 7.37 3.63
C SER A 190 7.87 8.63 3.57
N PHE A 191 6.78 8.72 4.33
CA PHE A 191 5.82 9.83 4.34
C PHE A 191 5.46 10.24 5.77
N ASP A 192 5.39 11.58 6.00
CA ASP A 192 4.78 12.17 7.19
C ASP A 192 3.27 11.96 7.11
N ILE A 193 2.70 11.28 8.09
CA ILE A 193 1.26 10.97 8.17
C ILE A 193 0.71 11.55 9.46
N ARG A 194 -0.20 12.53 9.35
CA ARG A 194 -0.84 13.21 10.46
C ARG A 194 -2.32 12.90 10.50
N HIS A 195 -2.80 12.38 11.62
CA HIS A 195 -4.16 11.85 11.75
C HIS A 195 -5.13 12.86 12.36
N ASP A 196 -6.32 12.94 11.82
CA ASP A 196 -7.48 13.63 12.39
C ASP A 196 -8.65 12.63 12.58
N PRO A 197 -9.06 12.31 13.82
CA PRO A 197 -8.77 12.97 15.09
C PRO A 197 -7.45 12.57 15.79
N GLY A 198 -6.78 11.51 15.39
CA GLY A 198 -5.53 11.03 15.97
C GLY A 198 -5.25 9.59 15.52
N PRO A 199 -4.02 9.07 15.63
CA PRO A 199 -3.67 7.73 15.17
C PRO A 199 -4.30 6.64 16.05
N VAL A 200 -4.49 5.45 15.47
CA VAL A 200 -4.93 4.22 16.16
C VAL A 200 -3.75 3.25 16.35
N TYR A 201 -2.58 3.75 16.73
CA TYR A 201 -1.43 2.90 17.05
C TYR A 201 -1.70 2.00 18.25
N PHE A 202 -2.40 2.55 19.23
CA PHE A 202 -2.88 1.91 20.45
C PHE A 202 -4.40 1.89 20.44
N ASP A 203 -5.03 1.44 21.51
CA ASP A 203 -6.49 1.44 21.62
C ASP A 203 -7.07 2.84 21.37
N ALA A 204 -8.12 2.91 20.56
CA ALA A 204 -8.76 4.16 20.22
C ALA A 204 -9.60 4.67 21.40
N GLU A 205 -9.01 5.47 22.27
CA GLU A 205 -9.71 6.12 23.40
C GLU A 205 -10.73 7.17 22.92
N SER A 206 -10.51 7.76 21.75
CA SER A 206 -11.28 8.90 21.22
C SER A 206 -12.45 8.48 20.32
N GLY A 207 -13.46 7.79 20.89
CA GLY A 207 -14.72 7.56 20.19
C GLY A 207 -14.66 6.48 19.10
N ARG A 208 -15.77 5.77 18.92
CA ARG A 208 -15.94 4.70 17.93
C ARG A 208 -16.47 5.26 16.61
N GLU A 209 -15.78 6.24 16.03
CA GLU A 209 -16.18 6.78 14.73
C GLU A 209 -15.63 5.92 13.57
N PRO A 210 -16.47 5.46 12.65
CA PRO A 210 -16.05 4.63 11.51
C PRO A 210 -15.42 5.48 10.39
N ARG A 211 -14.68 6.54 10.74
CA ARG A 211 -14.09 7.48 9.80
C ARG A 211 -12.89 8.21 10.37
N GLN A 212 -12.01 8.64 9.47
CA GLN A 212 -10.86 9.51 9.79
C GLN A 212 -10.42 10.31 8.57
N ALA A 213 -9.54 11.25 8.78
CA ALA A 213 -8.79 11.93 7.74
C ALA A 213 -7.30 11.97 8.09
N LEU A 214 -6.47 12.01 7.08
CA LEU A 214 -5.02 12.05 7.24
C LEU A 214 -4.44 13.06 6.27
N TRP A 215 -3.43 13.80 6.74
CA TRP A 215 -2.56 14.55 5.86
C TRP A 215 -1.30 13.74 5.62
N ILE A 216 -0.89 13.64 4.37
CA ILE A 216 0.25 12.83 3.93
C ILE A 216 1.17 13.69 3.09
N ARG A 217 2.48 13.62 3.34
CA ARG A 217 3.51 14.30 2.56
C ARG A 217 4.80 13.50 2.59
N ALA A 218 5.53 13.42 1.48
CA ALA A 218 6.84 12.78 1.46
C ALA A 218 7.81 13.45 2.44
N PHE A 219 8.60 12.65 3.16
CA PHE A 219 9.59 13.19 4.12
C PHE A 219 10.74 13.93 3.43
N SER A 220 11.10 13.51 2.24
CA SER A 220 12.11 14.18 1.42
C SER A 220 11.62 14.25 -0.04
N PRO A 221 12.18 15.13 -0.87
CA PRO A 221 11.73 15.32 -2.24
C PRO A 221 11.69 14.02 -3.04
N VAL A 222 10.57 13.78 -3.72
CA VAL A 222 10.38 12.71 -4.70
C VAL A 222 10.14 13.32 -6.08
N PRO A 223 10.47 12.61 -7.19
CA PRO A 223 10.21 13.07 -8.53
C PRO A 223 8.73 13.41 -8.75
N THR A 224 8.47 14.48 -9.52
CA THR A 224 7.11 14.98 -9.77
C THR A 224 6.56 14.56 -11.14
N ASP A 225 7.16 13.56 -11.79
CA ASP A 225 6.60 12.99 -13.00
C ASP A 225 5.28 12.25 -12.68
N PRO A 226 4.35 12.16 -13.64
CA PRO A 226 3.01 11.60 -13.40
C PRO A 226 3.01 10.16 -12.91
N VAL A 227 3.98 9.36 -13.32
CA VAL A 227 4.10 7.94 -12.90
C VAL A 227 4.47 7.88 -11.42
N THR A 228 5.52 8.57 -11.01
CA THR A 228 5.96 8.60 -9.60
C THR A 228 4.85 9.13 -8.69
N GLN A 229 4.11 10.16 -9.11
CA GLN A 229 2.95 10.68 -8.37
C GLN A 229 1.88 9.61 -8.14
N GLN A 230 1.51 8.86 -9.19
CA GLN A 230 0.52 7.78 -9.07
C GLN A 230 1.00 6.63 -8.19
N LEU A 231 2.27 6.23 -8.34
CA LEU A 231 2.89 5.20 -7.52
C LEU A 231 2.98 5.61 -6.05
N ALA A 232 3.24 6.89 -5.76
CA ALA A 232 3.24 7.40 -4.38
C ALA A 232 1.87 7.28 -3.73
N LEU A 233 0.77 7.65 -4.42
CA LEU A 233 -0.58 7.46 -3.90
C LEU A 233 -0.91 5.97 -3.68
N ALA A 234 -0.57 5.12 -4.64
CA ALA A 234 -0.77 3.67 -4.55
C ALA A 234 0.04 3.05 -3.40
N TYR A 235 1.24 3.58 -3.15
CA TYR A 235 2.08 3.14 -2.04
C TYR A 235 1.50 3.55 -0.68
N VAL A 236 1.05 4.80 -0.50
CA VAL A 236 0.59 5.28 0.81
C VAL A 236 -0.82 4.81 1.19
N CYS A 237 -1.64 4.42 0.21
CA CYS A 237 -3.06 4.16 0.44
C CYS A 237 -3.33 3.02 1.42
N ASP A 238 -2.49 1.98 1.46
CA ASP A 238 -2.70 0.79 2.28
C ASP A 238 -2.24 0.97 3.75
N TYR A 239 -1.46 2.01 4.08
CA TYR A 239 -0.98 2.22 5.46
C TYR A 239 -2.09 2.30 6.50
N THR A 240 -3.24 2.88 6.13
CA THR A 240 -4.25 3.31 7.08
C THR A 240 -5.68 2.99 6.66
N ILE A 241 -5.88 2.39 5.46
CA ILE A 241 -7.23 2.18 4.92
C ILE A 241 -8.12 1.30 5.80
N LEU A 242 -7.55 0.39 6.58
CA LEU A 242 -8.30 -0.45 7.52
C LEU A 242 -8.49 0.21 8.91
N GLU A 243 -7.85 1.34 9.20
CA GLU A 243 -7.96 2.03 10.49
C GLU A 243 -9.39 2.49 10.85
N PRO A 244 -10.23 2.98 9.93
CA PRO A 244 -11.62 3.28 10.25
C PRO A 244 -12.40 2.09 10.82
N LEU A 245 -12.06 0.88 10.39
CA LEU A 245 -12.67 -0.36 10.89
C LEU A 245 -12.19 -0.66 12.31
N LEU A 246 -10.89 -0.50 12.59
CA LEU A 246 -10.34 -0.63 13.95
C LEU A 246 -10.95 0.42 14.86
N ARG A 247 -10.97 1.66 14.44
CA ARG A 247 -11.54 2.81 15.18
C ARG A 247 -13.01 2.58 15.53
N ALA A 248 -13.83 2.09 14.60
CA ALA A 248 -15.25 1.77 14.82
C ALA A 248 -15.46 0.81 16.02
N HIS A 249 -14.45 0.00 16.33
CA HIS A 249 -14.49 -1.00 17.41
C HIS A 249 -13.68 -0.60 18.65
N GLY A 250 -13.06 0.59 18.64
CA GLY A 250 -12.22 1.05 19.74
C GLY A 250 -10.87 0.35 19.82
N LEU A 251 -10.42 -0.24 18.70
CA LEU A 251 -9.18 -1.01 18.59
C LEU A 251 -8.07 -0.19 17.92
N GLY A 252 -6.84 -0.54 18.20
CA GLY A 252 -5.65 -0.04 17.53
C GLY A 252 -4.78 -1.17 17.00
N TRP A 253 -3.71 -0.79 16.31
CA TRP A 253 -2.77 -1.76 15.72
C TRP A 253 -2.06 -2.65 16.76
N GLN A 254 -1.90 -2.15 18.00
CA GLN A 254 -1.27 -2.89 19.10
C GLN A 254 -2.26 -3.44 20.12
N SER A 255 -3.58 -3.39 19.85
CA SER A 255 -4.56 -4.03 20.72
C SER A 255 -4.33 -5.55 20.75
N GLU A 256 -4.44 -6.14 21.93
CA GLU A 256 -4.19 -7.57 22.14
C GLU A 256 -5.12 -8.43 21.27
N GLY A 257 -4.55 -9.42 20.58
CA GLY A 257 -5.29 -10.34 19.73
C GLY A 257 -5.80 -9.76 18.41
N VAL A 258 -5.48 -8.50 18.08
CA VAL A 258 -5.82 -7.92 16.78
C VAL A 258 -4.87 -8.43 15.71
N THR A 259 -5.45 -8.98 14.64
CA THR A 259 -4.72 -9.30 13.40
C THR A 259 -5.54 -8.84 12.21
N THR A 260 -4.86 -8.24 11.24
CA THR A 260 -5.47 -7.80 10.00
C THR A 260 -4.71 -8.36 8.80
N ALA A 261 -5.40 -8.52 7.69
CA ALA A 261 -4.78 -8.81 6.41
C ALA A 261 -5.65 -8.22 5.29
N SER A 262 -5.05 -7.48 4.38
CA SER A 262 -5.71 -7.01 3.17
C SER A 262 -6.07 -8.20 2.28
N LEU A 263 -7.26 -8.20 1.70
CA LEU A 263 -7.75 -9.23 0.78
C LEU A 263 -7.68 -8.74 -0.66
N ASP A 264 -8.16 -7.53 -0.90
CA ASP A 264 -8.16 -6.88 -2.22
C ASP A 264 -7.73 -5.42 -2.09
N HIS A 265 -7.52 -4.77 -3.22
CA HIS A 265 -7.30 -3.34 -3.29
C HIS A 265 -7.70 -2.83 -4.66
N SER A 266 -8.54 -1.80 -4.70
CA SER A 266 -9.00 -1.14 -5.91
C SER A 266 -8.76 0.36 -5.80
N MET A 267 -8.23 0.97 -6.87
CA MET A 267 -7.95 2.41 -6.90
C MET A 267 -8.22 3.00 -8.28
N TRP A 268 -8.75 4.23 -8.29
CA TRP A 268 -8.98 5.05 -9.47
C TRP A 268 -8.24 6.36 -9.33
N PHE A 269 -7.46 6.72 -10.34
CA PHE A 269 -6.70 7.96 -10.40
C PHE A 269 -7.45 8.96 -11.26
N HIS A 270 -7.75 10.11 -10.72
CA HIS A 270 -8.55 11.14 -11.38
C HIS A 270 -7.70 12.30 -11.90
N ARG A 271 -6.67 12.69 -11.11
CA ARG A 271 -5.79 13.83 -11.41
C ARG A 271 -4.38 13.60 -10.86
N PRO A 272 -3.38 14.25 -11.43
CA PRO A 272 -2.04 14.34 -10.84
C PRO A 272 -2.09 15.04 -9.48
N VAL A 273 -1.16 14.68 -8.58
CA VAL A 273 -0.95 15.36 -7.30
C VAL A 273 0.52 15.29 -6.93
N ASP A 274 1.10 16.40 -6.48
CA ASP A 274 2.48 16.43 -6.01
C ASP A 274 2.58 15.88 -4.58
N PRO A 275 3.19 14.70 -4.36
CA PRO A 275 3.34 14.09 -3.03
C PRO A 275 4.34 14.84 -2.12
N ASN A 276 5.05 15.85 -2.65
CA ASN A 276 5.88 16.78 -1.87
C ASN A 276 5.04 17.86 -1.17
N GLN A 277 3.78 18.01 -1.54
CA GLN A 277 2.79 18.87 -0.89
C GLN A 277 1.90 18.02 0.01
N TRP A 278 1.13 18.67 0.92
CA TRP A 278 0.15 17.98 1.70
C TRP A 278 -1.00 17.44 0.83
N VAL A 279 -1.24 16.14 0.96
CA VAL A 279 -2.36 15.42 0.33
C VAL A 279 -3.29 14.95 1.43
N LEU A 280 -4.56 15.29 1.33
CA LEU A 280 -5.59 14.86 2.28
C LEU A 280 -6.14 13.49 1.87
N TYR A 281 -6.17 12.55 2.79
CA TYR A 281 -6.75 11.22 2.61
C TYR A 281 -7.92 11.01 3.58
N VAL A 282 -9.14 11.09 3.09
CA VAL A 282 -10.38 10.88 3.86
C VAL A 282 -10.79 9.41 3.74
N GLN A 283 -11.04 8.76 4.87
CA GLN A 283 -11.34 7.34 4.94
C GLN A 283 -12.62 7.07 5.74
N ASP A 284 -13.42 6.13 5.26
CA ASP A 284 -14.66 5.67 5.90
C ASP A 284 -14.70 4.13 5.94
N ALA A 285 -15.09 3.55 7.07
CA ALA A 285 -15.54 2.17 7.11
C ALA A 285 -16.92 2.05 6.47
N VAL A 286 -17.10 1.09 5.60
CA VAL A 286 -18.36 0.84 4.89
C VAL A 286 -19.15 -0.28 5.56
N SER A 287 -18.45 -1.36 5.92
CA SER A 287 -19.06 -2.58 6.48
C SER A 287 -18.02 -3.35 7.29
N ALA A 288 -18.45 -3.99 8.36
CA ALA A 288 -17.66 -4.96 9.12
C ALA A 288 -18.55 -6.15 9.47
N GLN A 289 -18.44 -7.24 8.71
CA GLN A 289 -19.32 -8.42 8.83
C GLN A 289 -18.55 -9.71 8.47
N GLY A 290 -18.87 -10.82 9.13
CA GLY A 290 -18.30 -12.13 8.81
C GLY A 290 -16.78 -12.20 8.92
N GLY A 291 -16.16 -11.46 9.84
CA GLY A 291 -14.71 -11.40 10.03
C GLY A 291 -13.96 -10.60 8.96
N ARG A 292 -14.67 -9.87 8.11
CA ARG A 292 -14.10 -8.97 7.08
C ARG A 292 -14.65 -7.57 7.27
N GLY A 293 -13.89 -6.59 6.78
CA GLY A 293 -14.30 -5.20 6.75
C GLY A 293 -13.96 -4.55 5.43
N LEU A 294 -14.92 -3.81 4.87
CA LEU A 294 -14.74 -2.97 3.70
C LEU A 294 -14.55 -1.52 4.14
N ALA A 295 -13.50 -0.89 3.66
CA ALA A 295 -13.26 0.54 3.80
C ALA A 295 -13.11 1.20 2.43
N ARG A 296 -13.38 2.50 2.37
CA ARG A 296 -13.14 3.34 1.20
C ARG A 296 -12.35 4.58 1.58
N GLY A 297 -11.64 5.12 0.61
CA GLY A 297 -10.85 6.31 0.78
C GLY A 297 -10.90 7.23 -0.42
N ARG A 298 -10.64 8.52 -0.21
CA ARG A 298 -10.57 9.55 -1.24
C ARG A 298 -9.41 10.46 -0.93
N PHE A 299 -8.57 10.64 -1.94
CA PHE A 299 -7.45 11.58 -1.85
C PHE A 299 -7.81 12.92 -2.47
N TYR A 300 -7.40 13.99 -1.81
CA TYR A 300 -7.62 15.36 -2.26
C TYR A 300 -6.31 16.14 -2.18
N THR A 301 -6.15 17.14 -3.05
CA THR A 301 -5.13 18.16 -2.83
C THR A 301 -5.45 18.96 -1.55
N GLU A 302 -4.50 19.73 -1.04
CA GLU A 302 -4.74 20.66 0.07
C GLU A 302 -5.88 21.64 -0.22
N GLY A 303 -6.06 22.03 -1.50
CA GLY A 303 -7.18 22.86 -1.97
C GLY A 303 -8.53 22.13 -2.12
N GLY A 304 -8.64 20.85 -1.72
CA GLY A 304 -9.89 20.08 -1.76
C GLY A 304 -10.29 19.51 -3.12
N VAL A 305 -9.36 19.42 -4.09
CA VAL A 305 -9.59 18.80 -5.40
C VAL A 305 -9.39 17.30 -5.30
N LEU A 306 -10.40 16.50 -5.68
CA LEU A 306 -10.34 15.04 -5.69
C LEU A 306 -9.29 14.54 -6.71
N VAL A 307 -8.35 13.71 -6.25
CA VAL A 307 -7.23 13.19 -7.08
C VAL A 307 -7.25 11.67 -7.23
N ALA A 308 -7.78 10.92 -6.25
CA ALA A 308 -7.94 9.48 -6.35
C ALA A 308 -9.04 8.96 -5.43
N SER A 309 -9.60 7.79 -5.78
CA SER A 309 -10.56 7.03 -4.97
C SER A 309 -10.04 5.62 -4.73
N VAL A 310 -10.31 5.07 -3.55
CA VAL A 310 -9.82 3.76 -3.09
C VAL A 310 -10.93 2.97 -2.44
N ALA A 311 -10.92 1.65 -2.61
CA ALA A 311 -11.71 0.69 -1.84
C ALA A 311 -10.86 -0.54 -1.52
N GLN A 312 -10.99 -1.06 -0.29
CA GLN A 312 -10.24 -2.23 0.17
C GLN A 312 -11.06 -3.05 1.16
N GLU A 313 -11.14 -4.34 0.93
CA GLU A 313 -11.61 -5.29 1.94
C GLU A 313 -10.41 -5.93 2.66
N GLY A 314 -10.55 -6.13 3.96
CA GLY A 314 -9.55 -6.83 4.77
C GLY A 314 -10.19 -7.77 5.80
N VAL A 315 -9.45 -8.80 6.18
CA VAL A 315 -9.78 -9.62 7.35
C VAL A 315 -9.43 -8.83 8.61
N ILE A 316 -10.34 -8.83 9.58
CA ILE A 316 -10.09 -8.30 10.92
C ILE A 316 -10.43 -9.42 11.91
N ARG A 317 -9.45 -9.79 12.70
CA ARG A 317 -9.63 -10.70 13.84
C ARG A 317 -9.25 -9.97 15.10
N ALA A 318 -10.16 -9.95 16.07
CA ALA A 318 -9.95 -9.34 17.37
C ALA A 318 -10.84 -10.05 18.41
N PRO A 319 -10.51 -9.99 19.70
CA PRO A 319 -11.43 -10.44 20.76
C PRO A 319 -12.79 -9.74 20.60
N GLY A 320 -13.88 -10.51 20.57
CA GLY A 320 -15.24 -10.00 20.35
C GLY A 320 -15.66 -9.82 18.87
N PHE A 321 -14.76 -10.00 17.91
CA PHE A 321 -15.07 -10.02 16.47
C PHE A 321 -15.40 -11.41 15.92
N THR A 322 -15.00 -12.46 16.61
CA THR A 322 -15.42 -13.81 16.24
C THR A 322 -16.91 -13.90 16.47
N SER A 323 -17.68 -14.08 15.36
CA SER A 323 -19.06 -14.50 15.44
C SER A 323 -19.13 -15.70 16.40
N ALA A 324 -20.10 -15.67 17.32
CA ALA A 324 -20.57 -16.93 17.86
C ALA A 324 -20.82 -17.85 16.66
N ALA A 325 -20.14 -18.98 16.63
CA ALA A 325 -20.43 -20.01 15.64
C ALA A 325 -21.93 -20.31 15.70
N PRO A 326 -22.59 -20.52 14.55
CA PRO A 326 -23.99 -20.84 14.52
C PRO A 326 -24.26 -22.12 15.30
#